data_0381f1531cc6fcf88b172cb20da86dfa
#
_entry.id   0381f1531cc6fcf88b172cb20da86dfa
#
_cell.length_a   1.000
_cell.length_b   1.000
_cell.length_c   1.000
_cell.angle_alpha   90.00
_cell.angle_beta   90.00
_cell.angle_gamma   90.00
#
_symmetry.space_group_name_H-M   'P 1'
#
loop_
_entity.id
_entity.type
_entity.pdbx_description
1 polymer ?
#
loop_
_entity_poly.entity_id
_entity_poly.type
_entity_poly.pdbx_seq_one_letter_code
_entity_poly.pdbx_strand_id
1 'polypeptide(L)'
;MQNQVMIAKQLHQEMPSSKATVVEPIRLTRDDWLDEAFRAVVAGGFDQVKVLSIAEKLKVTRGSFYWHFADHADLIGSLLVRWKLQQLAFDAHLQANQSGDPIKDLNYVVDEAFSQAGDAMENLRFEQAMRAMSQQNADAAQMLVEVDAARIALLQSKFFLIVNDQKKSRDLAALLYLAIVGSYQALSRPVNPPNIRQYLQGLISHYLVEKQVG
;
A
#
# COMPACT_ATOMS: atom_id res chain seq x y z
N MET A 1 -5.25 -24.10 -75.66
CA MET A 1 -4.04 -24.20 -74.79
C MET A 1 -3.45 -22.86 -74.38
N GLN A 2 -4.09 -21.73 -74.58
CA GLN A 2 -3.55 -20.41 -74.20
C GLN A 2 -4.18 -19.77 -72.99
N ASN A 3 -5.26 -20.36 -72.40
CA ASN A 3 -5.98 -19.78 -71.26
C ASN A 3 -5.53 -20.28 -69.89
N GLN A 4 -4.68 -21.31 -69.80
CA GLN A 4 -4.20 -21.82 -68.51
C GLN A 4 -2.89 -21.23 -68.04
N VAL A 5 -2.16 -20.55 -68.89
CA VAL A 5 -0.86 -19.91 -68.57
C VAL A 5 -1.03 -18.49 -68.02
N MET A 6 -2.17 -17.86 -68.28
CA MET A 6 -2.45 -16.48 -67.72
C MET A 6 -2.93 -16.50 -66.28
N ILE A 7 -3.60 -17.58 -65.83
CA ILE A 7 -4.10 -17.68 -64.44
C ILE A 7 -2.96 -17.98 -63.46
N ALA A 8 -1.91 -18.67 -63.91
CA ALA A 8 -0.74 -18.97 -63.03
C ALA A 8 0.19 -17.79 -62.79
N LYS A 9 0.12 -16.71 -63.57
CA LYS A 9 0.95 -15.51 -63.36
C LYS A 9 0.28 -14.42 -62.51
N GLN A 10 -1.02 -14.49 -62.25
CA GLN A 10 -1.73 -13.53 -61.40
C GLN A 10 -1.83 -13.93 -59.93
N LEU A 11 -1.44 -15.15 -59.55
CA LEU A 11 -1.46 -15.63 -58.17
C LEU A 11 -0.14 -15.50 -57.44
N HIS A 12 0.87 -14.80 -58.02
CA HIS A 12 2.20 -14.57 -57.42
C HIS A 12 2.49 -13.13 -57.06
N GLN A 13 1.48 -12.27 -57.06
CA GLN A 13 1.64 -10.87 -56.63
C GLN A 13 0.46 -10.56 -55.69
N GLU A 14 0.68 -10.81 -54.42
CA GLU A 14 0.08 -10.15 -53.26
C GLU A 14 0.13 -11.08 -52.02
N MET A 15 1.35 -11.41 -51.59
CA MET A 15 1.56 -11.73 -50.18
C MET A 15 1.98 -10.42 -49.49
N PRO A 16 1.16 -9.83 -48.61
CA PRO A 16 1.63 -8.72 -47.80
C PRO A 16 2.75 -9.24 -46.90
N SER A 17 3.93 -8.66 -47.07
CA SER A 17 5.04 -8.84 -46.13
C SER A 17 4.55 -8.54 -44.72
N SER A 18 4.34 -9.58 -43.94
CA SER A 18 4.10 -9.48 -42.52
C SER A 18 5.33 -8.79 -41.92
N LYS A 19 5.26 -7.47 -41.76
CA LYS A 19 6.16 -6.75 -40.87
C LYS A 19 5.96 -7.39 -39.49
N ALA A 20 6.87 -8.26 -39.11
CA ALA A 20 7.01 -8.70 -37.74
C ALA A 20 7.10 -7.43 -36.92
N THR A 21 6.06 -7.11 -36.16
CA THR A 21 6.08 -6.08 -35.13
C THR A 21 7.20 -6.52 -34.18
N VAL A 22 8.35 -5.87 -34.27
CA VAL A 22 9.42 -6.02 -33.31
C VAL A 22 8.83 -5.47 -32.01
N VAL A 23 8.33 -6.37 -31.17
CA VAL A 23 7.99 -6.04 -29.79
C VAL A 23 9.32 -5.70 -29.15
N GLU A 24 9.58 -4.40 -28.96
CA GLU A 24 10.74 -4.00 -28.16
C GLU A 24 10.69 -4.77 -26.83
N PRO A 25 11.81 -5.38 -26.41
CA PRO A 25 11.85 -6.07 -25.14
C PRO A 25 11.50 -5.04 -24.07
N ILE A 26 10.42 -5.29 -23.33
CA ILE A 26 10.02 -4.46 -22.19
C ILE A 26 11.25 -4.43 -21.26
N ARG A 27 11.90 -3.29 -21.21
CA ARG A 27 13.08 -3.11 -20.38
C ARG A 27 12.58 -3.00 -18.93
N LEU A 28 12.83 -4.01 -18.12
CA LEU A 28 12.49 -4.00 -16.69
C LEU A 28 13.12 -2.79 -16.01
N THR A 29 12.34 -2.15 -15.18
CA THR A 29 12.71 -0.99 -14.38
C THR A 29 13.06 -1.43 -12.95
N ARG A 30 13.60 -0.51 -12.17
CA ARG A 30 13.81 -0.69 -10.73
C ARG A 30 12.48 -0.94 -10.00
N ASP A 31 11.41 -0.30 -10.46
CA ASP A 31 10.07 -0.43 -9.86
C ASP A 31 9.48 -1.82 -10.07
N ASP A 32 9.72 -2.47 -11.22
CA ASP A 32 9.25 -3.86 -11.43
C ASP A 32 9.83 -4.83 -10.38
N TRP A 33 11.09 -4.64 -9.99
CA TRP A 33 11.73 -5.40 -8.92
C TRP A 33 11.14 -5.10 -7.55
N LEU A 34 10.86 -3.82 -7.27
CA LEU A 34 10.24 -3.40 -6.03
C LEU A 34 8.80 -3.91 -5.91
N ASP A 35 8.06 -3.97 -7.02
CA ASP A 35 6.71 -4.53 -7.04
C ASP A 35 6.69 -6.03 -6.74
N GLU A 36 7.60 -6.81 -7.35
CA GLU A 36 7.71 -8.23 -7.02
C GLU A 36 8.23 -8.47 -5.59
N ALA A 37 9.13 -7.63 -5.09
CA ALA A 37 9.58 -7.69 -3.71
C ALA A 37 8.42 -7.39 -2.74
N PHE A 38 7.60 -6.38 -3.03
CA PHE A 38 6.40 -6.07 -2.26
C PHE A 38 5.45 -7.26 -2.21
N ARG A 39 5.12 -7.86 -3.37
CA ARG A 39 4.28 -9.07 -3.45
C ARG A 39 4.85 -10.24 -2.65
N ALA A 40 6.18 -10.40 -2.65
CA ALA A 40 6.84 -11.44 -1.86
C ALA A 40 6.65 -11.22 -0.35
N VAL A 41 6.79 -9.97 0.13
CA VAL A 41 6.53 -9.62 1.53
C VAL A 41 5.08 -9.88 1.91
N VAL A 42 4.13 -9.42 1.07
CA VAL A 42 2.68 -9.62 1.29
C VAL A 42 2.31 -11.11 1.37
N ALA A 43 2.99 -11.95 0.58
CA ALA A 43 2.73 -13.38 0.53
C ALA A 43 3.28 -14.15 1.74
N GLY A 44 4.40 -13.73 2.34
CA GLY A 44 5.03 -14.52 3.41
C GLY A 44 6.12 -13.81 4.21
N GLY A 45 6.15 -12.47 4.18
CA GLY A 45 7.12 -11.68 4.95
C GLY A 45 8.46 -11.48 4.23
N PHE A 46 9.35 -10.74 4.89
CA PHE A 46 10.64 -10.33 4.29
C PHE A 46 11.57 -11.50 3.93
N ASP A 47 11.43 -12.64 4.59
CA ASP A 47 12.20 -13.85 4.28
C ASP A 47 11.90 -14.42 2.87
N GLN A 48 10.76 -14.03 2.28
CA GLN A 48 10.40 -14.43 0.92
C GLN A 48 11.03 -13.53 -0.15
N VAL A 49 11.64 -12.41 0.22
CA VAL A 49 12.33 -11.52 -0.72
C VAL A 49 13.67 -12.13 -1.11
N LYS A 50 13.66 -13.00 -2.12
CA LYS A 50 14.84 -13.70 -2.63
C LYS A 50 15.11 -13.24 -4.07
N VAL A 51 16.30 -12.69 -4.32
CA VAL A 51 16.69 -12.14 -5.64
C VAL A 51 16.45 -13.15 -6.76
N LEU A 52 16.78 -14.43 -6.54
CA LEU A 52 16.61 -15.48 -7.55
C LEU A 52 15.13 -15.70 -7.88
N SER A 53 14.29 -15.83 -6.86
CA SER A 53 12.85 -16.05 -7.04
C SER A 53 12.16 -14.85 -7.71
N ILE A 54 12.60 -13.63 -7.41
CA ILE A 54 12.09 -12.42 -8.07
C ILE A 54 12.53 -12.41 -9.53
N ALA A 55 13.81 -12.69 -9.83
CA ALA A 55 14.31 -12.76 -11.19
C ALA A 55 13.56 -13.80 -12.05
N GLU A 56 13.24 -14.96 -11.48
CA GLU A 56 12.45 -16.00 -12.14
C GLU A 56 11.02 -15.50 -12.48
N LYS A 57 10.35 -14.84 -11.55
CA LYS A 57 9.02 -14.24 -11.78
C LYS A 57 9.05 -13.15 -12.85
N LEU A 58 10.07 -12.33 -12.85
CA LEU A 58 10.29 -11.28 -13.85
C LEU A 58 10.82 -11.82 -15.19
N LYS A 59 11.13 -13.13 -15.28
CA LYS A 59 11.68 -13.80 -16.47
C LYS A 59 13.00 -13.22 -16.94
N VAL A 60 13.86 -12.86 -16.01
CA VAL A 60 15.20 -12.32 -16.26
C VAL A 60 16.28 -13.10 -15.53
N THR A 61 17.54 -12.84 -15.86
CA THR A 61 18.67 -13.44 -15.15
C THR A 61 18.92 -12.75 -13.81
N ARG A 62 19.51 -13.47 -12.85
CA ARG A 62 19.97 -12.89 -11.59
C ARG A 62 20.92 -11.70 -11.80
N GLY A 63 21.72 -11.72 -12.88
CA GLY A 63 22.64 -10.64 -13.22
C GLY A 63 21.94 -9.31 -13.50
N SER A 64 20.69 -9.35 -14.01
CA SER A 64 19.87 -8.16 -14.24
C SER A 64 19.58 -7.38 -12.95
N PHE A 65 19.53 -8.04 -11.80
CA PHE A 65 19.34 -7.41 -10.49
C PHE A 65 20.38 -6.34 -10.19
N TYR A 66 21.66 -6.63 -10.47
CA TYR A 66 22.78 -5.76 -10.14
C TYR A 66 22.88 -4.50 -11.01
N TRP A 67 22.03 -4.37 -12.04
CA TRP A 67 21.84 -3.10 -12.77
C TRP A 67 20.95 -2.12 -12.01
N HIS A 68 20.15 -2.60 -11.06
CA HIS A 68 19.15 -1.83 -10.33
C HIS A 68 19.48 -1.63 -8.85
N PHE A 69 20.16 -2.61 -8.23
CA PHE A 69 20.45 -2.62 -6.79
C PHE A 69 21.90 -3.10 -6.56
N ALA A 70 22.56 -2.45 -5.59
CA ALA A 70 23.91 -2.85 -5.20
C ALA A 70 23.93 -4.28 -4.60
N ASP A 71 22.95 -4.55 -3.73
CA ASP A 71 22.78 -5.84 -3.05
C ASP A 71 21.33 -6.02 -2.56
N HIS A 72 21.09 -7.13 -1.85
CA HIS A 72 19.79 -7.43 -1.26
C HIS A 72 19.36 -6.37 -0.20
N ALA A 73 20.30 -5.81 0.55
CA ALA A 73 19.99 -4.80 1.57
C ALA A 73 19.52 -3.49 0.91
N ASP A 74 20.11 -3.10 -0.24
CA ASP A 74 19.63 -1.97 -1.04
C ASP A 74 18.22 -2.19 -1.57
N LEU A 75 17.88 -3.40 -2.04
CA LEU A 75 16.50 -3.72 -2.43
C LEU A 75 15.53 -3.56 -1.26
N ILE A 76 15.85 -4.13 -0.09
CA ILE A 76 15.00 -4.02 1.11
C ILE A 76 14.87 -2.55 1.54
N GLY A 77 15.98 -1.82 1.69
CA GLY A 77 15.96 -0.41 2.08
C GLY A 77 15.11 0.44 1.12
N SER A 78 15.27 0.22 -0.19
CA SER A 78 14.47 0.91 -1.21
C SER A 78 12.98 0.59 -1.13
N LEU A 79 12.64 -0.66 -0.84
CA LEU A 79 11.26 -1.11 -0.65
C LEU A 79 10.61 -0.43 0.57
N LEU A 80 11.33 -0.37 1.70
CA LEU A 80 10.87 0.29 2.91
C LEU A 80 10.65 1.80 2.70
N VAL A 81 11.59 2.46 2.04
CA VAL A 81 11.49 3.89 1.71
C VAL A 81 10.29 4.15 0.80
N ARG A 82 10.10 3.33 -0.26
CA ARG A 82 8.96 3.46 -1.16
C ARG A 82 7.64 3.31 -0.40
N TRP A 83 7.51 2.28 0.44
CA TRP A 83 6.32 2.08 1.26
C TRP A 83 6.05 3.28 2.19
N LYS A 84 7.07 3.76 2.92
CA LYS A 84 6.93 4.93 3.79
C LYS A 84 6.40 6.14 3.02
N LEU A 85 6.99 6.46 1.87
CA LEU A 85 6.58 7.61 1.07
C LEU A 85 5.14 7.48 0.57
N GLN A 86 4.71 6.27 0.18
CA GLN A 86 3.32 6.01 -0.20
C GLN A 86 2.36 6.22 0.97
N GLN A 87 2.70 5.74 2.18
CA GLN A 87 1.86 5.96 3.37
C GLN A 87 1.75 7.45 3.72
N LEU A 88 2.86 8.18 3.75
CA LEU A 88 2.84 9.62 4.04
C LEU A 88 2.07 10.42 2.99
N ALA A 89 2.17 10.06 1.70
CA ALA A 89 1.39 10.68 0.63
C ALA A 89 -0.11 10.40 0.78
N PHE A 90 -0.49 9.18 1.17
CA PHE A 90 -1.87 8.81 1.43
C PHE A 90 -2.44 9.59 2.64
N ASP A 91 -1.69 9.65 3.75
CA ASP A 91 -2.08 10.42 4.94
C ASP A 91 -2.24 11.92 4.61
N ALA A 92 -1.36 12.49 3.78
CA ALA A 92 -1.47 13.87 3.31
C ALA A 92 -2.73 14.08 2.45
N HIS A 93 -3.10 13.11 1.61
CA HIS A 93 -4.35 13.13 0.85
C HIS A 93 -5.58 13.13 1.79
N LEU A 94 -5.60 12.26 2.80
CA LEU A 94 -6.67 12.23 3.80
C LEU A 94 -6.75 13.54 4.62
N GLN A 95 -5.60 14.14 4.91
CA GLN A 95 -5.53 15.44 5.60
C GLN A 95 -6.15 16.55 4.76
N ALA A 96 -5.87 16.58 3.45
CA ALA A 96 -6.37 17.58 2.52
C ALA A 96 -7.87 17.42 2.21
N ASN A 97 -8.43 16.23 2.41
CA ASN A 97 -9.84 15.96 2.15
C ASN A 97 -10.71 16.59 3.26
N GLN A 98 -11.49 17.63 2.88
CA GLN A 98 -12.36 18.38 3.78
C GLN A 98 -13.72 18.55 3.12
N SER A 99 -14.73 17.89 3.69
CA SER A 99 -16.13 17.98 3.23
C SER A 99 -16.86 19.22 3.77
N GLY A 100 -16.25 19.93 4.73
CA GLY A 100 -16.88 20.99 5.50
C GLY A 100 -17.64 20.49 6.73
N ASP A 101 -17.71 19.18 6.94
CA ASP A 101 -18.29 18.54 8.13
C ASP A 101 -17.18 17.71 8.83
N PRO A 102 -16.66 18.21 9.97
CA PRO A 102 -15.55 17.56 10.67
C PRO A 102 -15.83 16.11 11.10
N ILE A 103 -17.09 15.77 11.39
CA ILE A 103 -17.47 14.41 11.78
C ILE A 103 -17.42 13.47 10.58
N LYS A 104 -17.89 13.91 9.39
CA LYS A 104 -17.78 13.15 8.16
C LYS A 104 -16.32 12.95 7.75
N ASP A 105 -15.49 14.00 7.91
CA ASP A 105 -14.07 13.93 7.58
C ASP A 105 -13.32 12.93 8.48
N LEU A 106 -13.63 12.91 9.78
CA LEU A 106 -13.09 11.91 10.71
C LEU A 106 -13.56 10.49 10.36
N ASN A 107 -14.85 10.33 10.08
CA ASN A 107 -15.41 9.03 9.70
C ASN A 107 -14.78 8.50 8.41
N TYR A 108 -14.52 9.36 7.43
CA TYR A 108 -13.82 8.98 6.21
C TYR A 108 -12.41 8.43 6.50
N VAL A 109 -11.62 9.09 7.36
CA VAL A 109 -10.31 8.59 7.78
C VAL A 109 -10.42 7.22 8.47
N VAL A 110 -11.42 7.05 9.33
CA VAL A 110 -11.66 5.76 10.00
C VAL A 110 -12.07 4.68 8.99
N ASP A 111 -12.91 5.01 8.01
CA ASP A 111 -13.35 4.09 6.98
C ASP A 111 -12.17 3.59 6.12
N GLU A 112 -11.28 4.50 5.73
CA GLU A 112 -10.06 4.15 5.01
C GLU A 112 -9.12 3.25 5.85
N ALA A 113 -8.95 3.56 7.14
CA ALA A 113 -8.14 2.75 8.03
C ALA A 113 -8.67 1.30 8.22
N PHE A 114 -9.97 1.08 8.07
CA PHE A 114 -10.61 -0.24 8.14
C PHE A 114 -10.95 -0.84 6.78
N SER A 115 -10.53 -0.22 5.69
CA SER A 115 -10.71 -0.78 4.35
C SER A 115 -9.98 -2.12 4.22
N GLN A 116 -10.69 -3.13 3.71
CA GLN A 116 -10.16 -4.47 3.49
C GLN A 116 -10.17 -4.86 2.01
N ALA A 117 -10.33 -3.89 1.13
CA ALA A 117 -10.41 -4.12 -0.31
C ALA A 117 -9.05 -3.92 -1.00
N GLY A 118 -8.69 -4.85 -1.88
CA GLY A 118 -7.56 -4.73 -2.80
C GLY A 118 -6.25 -4.30 -2.14
N ASP A 119 -5.70 -3.20 -2.60
CA ASP A 119 -4.39 -2.67 -2.18
C ASP A 119 -4.31 -2.34 -0.68
N ALA A 120 -5.42 -1.99 -0.04
CA ALA A 120 -5.45 -1.72 1.39
C ALA A 120 -5.11 -2.97 2.22
N MET A 121 -5.59 -4.15 1.82
CA MET A 121 -5.25 -5.41 2.49
C MET A 121 -3.78 -5.80 2.26
N GLU A 122 -3.24 -5.57 1.07
CA GLU A 122 -1.83 -5.83 0.78
C GLU A 122 -0.92 -4.90 1.59
N ASN A 123 -1.25 -3.61 1.66
CA ASN A 123 -0.55 -2.64 2.49
C ASN A 123 -0.57 -3.00 3.98
N LEU A 124 -1.71 -3.47 4.49
CA LEU A 124 -1.83 -3.94 5.87
C LEU A 124 -0.91 -5.14 6.15
N ARG A 125 -0.88 -6.14 5.24
CA ARG A 125 0.01 -7.31 5.38
C ARG A 125 1.48 -6.90 5.33
N PHE A 126 1.84 -5.99 4.43
CA PHE A 126 3.18 -5.45 4.36
C PHE A 126 3.57 -4.72 5.66
N GLU A 127 2.69 -3.86 6.19
CA GLU A 127 2.92 -3.16 7.45
C GLU A 127 3.08 -4.13 8.62
N GLN A 128 2.28 -5.19 8.69
CA GLN A 128 2.43 -6.23 9.72
C GLN A 128 3.81 -6.91 9.64
N ALA A 129 4.27 -7.26 8.44
CA ALA A 129 5.60 -7.82 8.23
C ALA A 129 6.71 -6.82 8.62
N MET A 130 6.53 -5.54 8.31
CA MET A 130 7.45 -4.48 8.69
C MET A 130 7.50 -4.27 10.20
N ARG A 131 6.36 -4.31 10.90
CA ARG A 131 6.30 -4.25 12.37
C ARG A 131 7.02 -5.45 13.01
N ALA A 132 6.90 -6.65 12.45
CA ALA A 132 7.65 -7.81 12.92
C ALA A 132 9.16 -7.63 12.71
N MET A 133 9.58 -7.15 11.52
CA MET A 133 10.99 -6.90 11.21
C MET A 133 11.61 -5.79 12.07
N SER A 134 10.84 -4.77 12.46
CA SER A 134 11.31 -3.62 13.22
C SER A 134 11.87 -4.00 14.60
N GLN A 135 11.54 -5.17 15.12
CA GLN A 135 12.11 -5.70 16.37
C GLN A 135 13.63 -5.94 16.27
N GLN A 136 14.16 -6.10 15.06
CA GLN A 136 15.56 -6.42 14.81
C GLN A 136 16.21 -5.48 13.77
N ASN A 137 15.45 -4.54 13.19
CA ASN A 137 15.90 -3.61 12.16
C ASN A 137 15.55 -2.17 12.55
N ALA A 138 16.59 -1.39 12.90
CA ALA A 138 16.44 -0.02 13.37
C ALA A 138 15.87 0.93 12.30
N ASP A 139 16.22 0.73 11.02
CA ASP A 139 15.72 1.58 9.94
C ASP A 139 14.22 1.37 9.73
N ALA A 140 13.76 0.11 9.76
CA ALA A 140 12.33 -0.21 9.72
C ALA A 140 11.59 0.37 10.94
N ALA A 141 12.17 0.28 12.13
CA ALA A 141 11.60 0.86 13.34
C ALA A 141 11.46 2.38 13.22
N GLN A 142 12.50 3.07 12.75
CA GLN A 142 12.47 4.53 12.56
C GLN A 142 11.41 4.95 11.53
N MET A 143 11.31 4.23 10.40
CA MET A 143 10.30 4.54 9.38
C MET A 143 8.86 4.33 9.89
N LEU A 144 8.62 3.29 10.70
CA LEU A 144 7.33 3.08 11.34
C LEU A 144 7.00 4.20 12.32
N VAL A 145 7.96 4.67 13.13
CA VAL A 145 7.76 5.80 14.05
C VAL A 145 7.31 7.04 13.27
N GLU A 146 7.91 7.32 12.12
CA GLU A 146 7.54 8.46 11.28
C GLU A 146 6.12 8.34 10.72
N VAL A 147 5.75 7.16 10.22
CA VAL A 147 4.40 6.89 9.69
C VAL A 147 3.36 6.93 10.82
N ASP A 148 3.65 6.29 11.95
CA ASP A 148 2.75 6.28 13.11
C ASP A 148 2.51 7.71 13.64
N ALA A 149 3.56 8.52 13.72
CA ALA A 149 3.46 9.93 14.14
C ALA A 149 2.61 10.76 13.16
N ALA A 150 2.78 10.56 11.85
CA ALA A 150 1.97 11.25 10.84
C ALA A 150 0.48 10.90 10.95
N ARG A 151 0.15 9.63 11.14
CA ARG A 151 -1.24 9.16 11.33
C ARG A 151 -1.88 9.70 12.61
N ILE A 152 -1.14 9.72 13.72
CA ILE A 152 -1.62 10.32 14.98
C ILE A 152 -1.86 11.82 14.78
N ALA A 153 -0.97 12.54 14.08
CA ALA A 153 -1.14 13.96 13.80
C ALA A 153 -2.37 14.22 12.91
N LEU A 154 -2.59 13.38 11.88
CA LEU A 154 -3.80 13.42 11.04
C LEU A 154 -5.07 13.28 11.89
N LEU A 155 -5.16 12.25 12.72
CA LEU A 155 -6.31 12.02 13.60
C LEU A 155 -6.50 13.17 14.59
N GLN A 156 -5.40 13.67 15.19
CA GLN A 156 -5.44 14.82 16.11
C GLN A 156 -6.02 16.06 15.44
N SER A 157 -5.63 16.35 14.21
CA SER A 157 -6.16 17.49 13.46
C SER A 157 -7.65 17.37 13.18
N LYS A 158 -8.14 16.18 12.81
CA LYS A 158 -9.57 15.93 12.60
C LYS A 158 -10.37 16.05 13.89
N PHE A 159 -9.86 15.48 15.00
CA PHE A 159 -10.50 15.66 16.32
C PHE A 159 -10.51 17.10 16.78
N PHE A 160 -9.45 17.87 16.52
CA PHE A 160 -9.38 19.28 16.92
C PHE A 160 -10.51 20.11 16.31
N LEU A 161 -10.87 19.85 15.06
CA LEU A 161 -12.01 20.52 14.40
C LEU A 161 -13.36 20.20 15.08
N ILE A 162 -13.46 19.10 15.81
CA ILE A 162 -14.69 18.68 16.49
C ILE A 162 -14.74 19.19 17.93
N VAL A 163 -13.67 19.00 18.70
CA VAL A 163 -13.67 19.24 20.14
C VAL A 163 -13.07 20.58 20.56
N ASN A 164 -12.34 21.24 19.66
CA ASN A 164 -11.65 22.52 19.88
C ASN A 164 -10.83 22.58 21.17
N ASP A 165 -10.18 21.46 21.53
CA ASP A 165 -9.34 21.29 22.71
C ASP A 165 -8.10 20.47 22.33
N GLN A 166 -6.91 21.06 22.46
CA GLN A 166 -5.64 20.47 22.02
C GLN A 166 -5.29 19.18 22.78
N LYS A 167 -5.52 19.19 24.10
CA LYS A 167 -5.20 18.01 24.92
C LYS A 167 -6.15 16.86 24.62
N LYS A 168 -7.46 17.15 24.59
CA LYS A 168 -8.49 16.15 24.30
C LYS A 168 -8.34 15.57 22.90
N SER A 169 -8.04 16.39 21.88
CA SER A 169 -7.79 15.93 20.51
C SER A 169 -6.61 14.97 20.43
N ARG A 170 -5.52 15.24 21.15
CA ARG A 170 -4.35 14.37 21.23
C ARG A 170 -4.69 13.04 21.89
N ASP A 171 -5.39 13.09 23.03
CA ASP A 171 -5.75 11.90 23.81
C ASP A 171 -6.68 10.98 22.98
N LEU A 172 -7.67 11.57 22.29
CA LEU A 172 -8.60 10.87 21.39
C LEU A 172 -7.87 10.26 20.17
N ALA A 173 -6.96 11.01 19.55
CA ALA A 173 -6.18 10.54 18.43
C ALA A 173 -5.30 9.34 18.80
N ALA A 174 -4.60 9.42 19.94
CA ALA A 174 -3.78 8.33 20.44
C ALA A 174 -4.62 7.09 20.77
N LEU A 175 -5.77 7.25 21.43
CA LEU A 175 -6.66 6.16 21.74
C LEU A 175 -7.19 5.46 20.48
N LEU A 176 -7.69 6.24 19.51
CA LEU A 176 -8.21 5.69 18.26
C LEU A 176 -7.11 5.00 17.46
N TYR A 177 -5.94 5.61 17.35
CA TYR A 177 -4.81 5.01 16.63
C TYR A 177 -4.38 3.68 17.23
N LEU A 178 -4.22 3.61 18.57
CA LEU A 178 -3.89 2.36 19.27
C LEU A 178 -4.99 1.31 19.10
N ALA A 179 -6.25 1.71 19.08
CA ALA A 179 -7.37 0.79 18.83
C ALA A 179 -7.35 0.23 17.41
N ILE A 180 -7.05 1.07 16.39
CA ILE A 180 -6.91 0.64 14.99
C ILE A 180 -5.76 -0.38 14.88
N VAL A 181 -4.55 -0.02 15.33
CA VAL A 181 -3.39 -0.92 15.27
C VAL A 181 -3.64 -2.21 16.06
N GLY A 182 -4.18 -2.10 17.27
CA GLY A 182 -4.51 -3.25 18.10
C GLY A 182 -5.53 -4.17 17.46
N SER A 183 -6.50 -3.64 16.72
CA SER A 183 -7.53 -4.44 16.04
C SER A 183 -6.95 -5.38 14.98
N TYR A 184 -5.83 -5.01 14.34
CA TYR A 184 -5.14 -5.82 13.36
C TYR A 184 -4.15 -6.82 13.98
N GLN A 185 -3.65 -6.53 15.18
CA GLN A 185 -2.67 -7.36 15.89
C GLN A 185 -3.32 -8.40 16.83
N ALA A 186 -4.55 -8.16 17.25
CA ALA A 186 -5.23 -9.02 18.21
C ALA A 186 -5.56 -10.39 17.58
N LEU A 187 -5.02 -11.46 18.17
CA LEU A 187 -5.33 -12.84 17.81
C LEU A 187 -6.74 -13.25 18.27
N SER A 188 -7.16 -12.77 19.45
CA SER A 188 -8.53 -12.91 19.93
C SER A 188 -9.28 -11.60 19.67
N ARG A 189 -10.27 -11.68 18.82
CA ARG A 189 -11.11 -10.52 18.45
C ARG A 189 -12.45 -10.65 19.16
N PRO A 190 -12.72 -9.85 20.20
CA PRO A 190 -13.99 -9.89 20.93
C PRO A 190 -15.17 -9.43 20.06
N VAL A 191 -14.89 -8.71 18.96
CA VAL A 191 -15.85 -8.24 17.96
C VAL A 191 -15.34 -8.53 16.56
N ASN A 192 -16.23 -8.91 15.66
CA ASN A 192 -15.89 -9.11 14.24
C ASN A 192 -15.46 -7.78 13.58
N PRO A 193 -14.51 -7.82 12.62
CA PRO A 193 -14.02 -6.62 11.96
C PRO A 193 -15.08 -5.62 11.45
N PRO A 194 -16.21 -6.03 10.86
CA PRO A 194 -17.26 -5.09 10.48
C PRO A 194 -17.87 -4.34 11.68
N ASN A 195 -17.92 -4.98 12.84
CA ASN A 195 -18.50 -4.41 14.03
C ASN A 195 -17.52 -3.56 14.84
N ILE A 196 -16.19 -3.81 14.72
CA ILE A 196 -15.20 -3.05 15.50
C ILE A 196 -15.18 -1.58 15.10
N ARG A 197 -15.34 -1.28 13.81
CA ARG A 197 -15.48 0.09 13.30
C ARG A 197 -16.69 0.79 13.95
N GLN A 198 -17.86 0.18 13.89
CA GLN A 198 -19.08 0.72 14.50
C GLN A 198 -18.94 0.90 16.01
N TYR A 199 -18.30 -0.08 16.67
CA TYR A 199 -18.01 -0.01 18.09
C TYR A 199 -17.10 1.17 18.45
N LEU A 200 -16.00 1.37 17.71
CA LEU A 200 -15.09 2.50 17.93
C LEU A 200 -15.77 3.85 17.62
N GLN A 201 -16.55 3.92 16.55
CA GLN A 201 -17.34 5.11 16.22
C GLN A 201 -18.36 5.42 17.31
N GLY A 202 -19.03 4.40 17.86
CA GLY A 202 -19.95 4.53 18.98
C GLY A 202 -19.28 5.05 20.25
N LEU A 203 -18.12 4.49 20.62
CA LEU A 203 -17.33 4.97 21.77
C LEU A 203 -16.88 6.42 21.61
N ILE A 204 -16.40 6.79 20.43
CA ILE A 204 -15.97 8.14 20.14
C ILE A 204 -17.15 9.11 20.24
N SER A 205 -18.29 8.78 19.63
CA SER A 205 -19.51 9.59 19.66
C SER A 205 -20.00 9.78 21.09
N HIS A 206 -20.04 8.70 21.87
CA HIS A 206 -20.46 8.74 23.28
C HIS A 206 -19.52 9.62 24.12
N TYR A 207 -18.21 9.44 23.97
CA TYR A 207 -17.22 10.28 24.66
C TYR A 207 -17.29 11.75 24.28
N LEU A 208 -17.60 12.06 23.03
CA LEU A 208 -17.73 13.43 22.55
C LEU A 208 -19.06 14.08 22.99
N VAL A 209 -20.16 13.32 23.00
CA VAL A 209 -21.50 13.84 23.30
C VAL A 209 -21.69 14.04 24.81
N GLU A 210 -21.28 13.11 25.66
CA GLU A 210 -21.52 13.22 27.11
C GLU A 210 -20.83 14.44 27.77
N LYS A 211 -19.77 14.98 27.17
CA LYS A 211 -19.06 16.16 27.71
C LYS A 211 -19.55 17.51 27.16
N GLN A 212 -20.53 17.53 26.29
CA GLN A 212 -21.17 18.79 25.86
C GLN A 212 -22.41 19.15 26.71
N VAL A 213 -22.84 18.23 27.58
CA VAL A 213 -24.06 18.41 28.42
C VAL A 213 -23.70 18.68 29.89
N GLY A 214 -22.45 18.78 30.25
CA GLY A 214 -21.92 19.19 31.56
C GLY A 214 -21.07 20.44 31.45
#